data_71291cf620c4bc2243b54226cdccc30b
#
_entry.id   71291cf620c4bc2243b54226cdccc30b
#
_cell.length_a   1.000
_cell.length_b   1.000
_cell.length_c   1.000
_cell.angle_alpha   90.00
_cell.angle_beta   90.00
_cell.angle_gamma   90.00
#
_symmetry.space_group_name_H-M   'P 1'
#
loop_
_entity.id
_entity.type
_entity.pdbx_description
1 polymer ?
#
loop_
_entity_poly.entity_id
_entity_poly.type
_entity_poly.pdbx_seq_one_letter_code
_entity_poly.pdbx_strand_id
1 'polypeptide(L)'
;MSKEARELKDYYLTKEFEDKYNYEGSLGAKVDERGTVIRLWSPIAESVDLRLYDNGSTGEAETIIPMKLCDKGVWEYSVNENLSGKYYDFALKIKGKVRISTDPYAKACGVNGKRSMIIDLNTTNPNGWEEDKAPLKGAEDIIYELHVKEFSYDENAGFPENVRGKYKAFTVDNTTLRNEGKLPTGLNYIKELGVSHIQLLPVYDFASVDEAGGEDGFNWGYDPLNYNVPEGSYASDAARGEVRIREFKEMIQAIHNKGLRVIMDVVYNHTFSLDNALQNSMPYYHYRLDAKGELSDGSACGNDIASEMPMTEKYIIDSVLYWCEEYHIDGFRFDLMGLLTVDLMNKVQKALDETYGRGEKLIYGEPWTAAKTHMEKGAKGAVKDNVKLLDENIGIFSDDIRDSIKGHVFYEEVAGFVNGNLKQTDKIEEGLTSFGLSPNHIISYVSCHDNHTLWDKLTITTGDEAERRKQNKLSAAIYMSCQGRVFIYSGEEYLRTKNGEHNTFNMPIGLNKMDWELTEKNKDMVSFYKELIGLRKEMTGLCDKSKTAKDNITTFVKEEGLLGVKVANKETSLVKPVYKEALIIFNANKEEKTITLPEGKYKLLINTVKKNNERDDILVSDKIKINGITALFLGKM
;
A
#
# COMPACT_ATOMS: atom_id res chain seq x y z
N MET A 1 -27.30 23.83 9.04
CA MET A 1 -26.62 22.61 8.52
C MET A 1 -26.13 21.70 9.65
N SER A 2 -25.30 22.16 10.55
CA SER A 2 -24.73 21.30 11.61
C SER A 2 -25.77 20.64 12.55
N LYS A 3 -26.80 21.38 12.99
CA LYS A 3 -27.87 20.82 13.81
C LYS A 3 -28.67 19.73 13.08
N GLU A 4 -29.04 19.96 11.83
CA GLU A 4 -29.75 18.97 11.01
C GLU A 4 -28.90 17.73 10.74
N ALA A 5 -27.60 17.92 10.51
CA ALA A 5 -26.65 16.81 10.33
C ALA A 5 -26.57 15.95 11.60
N ARG A 6 -26.51 16.59 12.78
CA ARG A 6 -26.46 15.85 14.06
C ARG A 6 -27.77 15.11 14.33
N GLU A 7 -28.92 15.73 14.10
CA GLU A 7 -30.23 15.08 14.24
C GLU A 7 -30.37 13.83 13.34
N LEU A 8 -29.88 13.92 12.09
CA LEU A 8 -29.84 12.75 11.20
C LEU A 8 -28.90 11.68 11.72
N LYS A 9 -27.68 12.06 12.14
CA LYS A 9 -26.70 11.10 12.69
C LYS A 9 -27.22 10.40 13.93
N ASP A 10 -27.86 11.14 14.84
CA ASP A 10 -28.47 10.58 16.05
C ASP A 10 -29.55 9.55 15.71
N TYR A 11 -30.38 9.81 14.69
CA TYR A 11 -31.35 8.83 14.19
C TYR A 11 -30.68 7.58 13.63
N TYR A 12 -29.61 7.72 12.84
CA TYR A 12 -28.88 6.59 12.28
C TYR A 12 -28.17 5.72 13.34
N LEU A 13 -27.83 6.30 14.49
CA LEU A 13 -27.20 5.61 15.60
C LEU A 13 -28.20 4.82 16.48
N THR A 14 -29.51 4.96 16.23
CA THR A 14 -30.52 4.20 16.97
C THR A 14 -30.53 2.74 16.56
N LYS A 15 -30.81 1.87 17.55
CA LYS A 15 -31.01 0.44 17.29
C LYS A 15 -32.19 0.19 16.35
N GLU A 16 -33.24 1.03 16.43
CA GLU A 16 -34.41 0.95 15.56
C GLU A 16 -34.01 1.13 14.09
N PHE A 17 -33.15 2.12 13.78
CA PHE A 17 -32.65 2.32 12.43
C PHE A 17 -31.81 1.14 11.96
N GLU A 18 -30.90 0.67 12.80
CA GLU A 18 -30.01 -0.46 12.49
C GLU A 18 -30.83 -1.73 12.21
N ASP A 19 -31.73 -2.15 13.09
CA ASP A 19 -32.57 -3.34 12.96
C ASP A 19 -33.48 -3.28 11.71
N LYS A 20 -33.92 -2.08 11.36
CA LYS A 20 -34.85 -1.85 10.23
C LYS A 20 -34.13 -1.83 8.88
N TYR A 21 -32.94 -1.26 8.79
CA TYR A 21 -32.33 -0.89 7.51
C TYR A 21 -30.98 -1.55 7.19
N ASN A 22 -30.37 -2.30 8.11
CA ASN A 22 -29.19 -3.08 7.75
C ASN A 22 -29.52 -4.11 6.66
N TYR A 23 -28.70 -4.10 5.63
CA TYR A 23 -28.89 -4.92 4.43
C TYR A 23 -27.66 -5.76 4.11
N GLU A 24 -27.82 -7.07 3.98
CA GLU A 24 -26.74 -8.02 3.72
C GLU A 24 -26.60 -8.38 2.22
N GLY A 25 -27.56 -8.01 1.39
CA GLY A 25 -27.56 -8.35 -0.03
C GLY A 25 -26.59 -7.50 -0.87
N SER A 26 -26.49 -7.84 -2.16
CA SER A 26 -25.66 -7.12 -3.12
C SER A 26 -26.29 -5.78 -3.51
N LEU A 27 -25.45 -4.74 -3.63
CA LEU A 27 -25.79 -3.40 -4.11
C LEU A 27 -25.02 -3.09 -5.40
N GLY A 28 -25.42 -1.98 -6.07
CA GLY A 28 -24.85 -1.58 -7.34
C GLY A 28 -25.52 -2.25 -8.55
N ALA A 29 -24.97 -1.99 -9.73
CA ALA A 29 -25.42 -2.59 -10.98
C ALA A 29 -24.79 -3.99 -11.17
N LYS A 30 -25.64 -4.95 -11.54
CA LYS A 30 -25.24 -6.31 -11.92
C LYS A 30 -25.90 -6.70 -13.25
N VAL A 31 -25.10 -7.25 -14.13
CA VAL A 31 -25.55 -7.83 -15.41
C VAL A 31 -25.30 -9.34 -15.35
N ASP A 32 -26.32 -10.11 -15.70
CA ASP A 32 -26.21 -11.57 -15.88
C ASP A 32 -27.11 -12.03 -17.03
N GLU A 33 -27.21 -13.34 -17.25
CA GLU A 33 -28.04 -13.95 -18.32
C GLU A 33 -29.53 -13.59 -18.24
N ARG A 34 -30.00 -13.13 -17.08
CA ARG A 34 -31.39 -12.72 -16.84
C ARG A 34 -31.64 -11.25 -17.14
N GLY A 35 -30.60 -10.47 -17.43
CA GLY A 35 -30.68 -9.06 -17.72
C GLY A 35 -29.88 -8.20 -16.74
N THR A 36 -30.39 -6.99 -16.46
CA THR A 36 -29.73 -6.00 -15.61
C THR A 36 -30.54 -5.72 -14.35
N VAL A 37 -29.87 -5.74 -13.19
CA VAL A 37 -30.43 -5.34 -11.89
C VAL A 37 -29.56 -4.24 -11.29
N ILE A 38 -30.19 -3.15 -10.85
CA ILE A 38 -29.53 -2.02 -10.19
C ILE A 38 -30.15 -1.81 -8.83
N ARG A 39 -29.33 -1.77 -7.76
CA ARG A 39 -29.78 -1.60 -6.37
C ARG A 39 -29.02 -0.48 -5.70
N LEU A 40 -29.78 0.43 -5.09
CA LEU A 40 -29.25 1.52 -4.27
C LEU A 40 -29.83 1.45 -2.86
N TRP A 41 -28.98 1.48 -1.83
CA TRP A 41 -29.42 1.62 -0.44
C TRP A 41 -29.57 3.10 -0.07
N SER A 42 -30.80 3.53 0.15
CA SER A 42 -31.13 4.90 0.58
C SER A 42 -32.48 4.90 1.33
N PRO A 43 -32.49 4.42 2.60
CA PRO A 43 -33.72 4.25 3.38
C PRO A 43 -34.45 5.55 3.72
N ILE A 44 -33.81 6.70 3.61
CA ILE A 44 -34.41 8.00 3.89
C ILE A 44 -34.89 8.74 2.62
N ALA A 45 -34.70 8.16 1.45
CA ALA A 45 -35.20 8.72 0.21
C ALA A 45 -36.72 8.57 0.12
N GLU A 46 -37.40 9.64 -0.34
CA GLU A 46 -38.83 9.67 -0.63
C GLU A 46 -39.14 9.05 -1.99
N SER A 47 -38.24 9.22 -2.94
CA SER A 47 -38.24 8.59 -4.27
C SER A 47 -36.83 8.52 -4.83
N VAL A 48 -36.60 7.56 -5.72
CA VAL A 48 -35.37 7.43 -6.49
C VAL A 48 -35.74 7.16 -7.95
N ASP A 49 -35.19 7.99 -8.82
CA ASP A 49 -35.27 7.80 -10.27
C ASP A 49 -33.89 7.40 -10.80
N LEU A 50 -33.82 6.30 -11.55
CA LEU A 50 -32.66 5.90 -12.34
C LEU A 50 -32.66 6.72 -13.63
N ARG A 51 -31.54 7.36 -13.94
CA ARG A 51 -31.35 8.12 -15.20
C ARG A 51 -30.32 7.40 -16.06
N LEU A 52 -30.66 7.08 -17.29
CA LEU A 52 -29.78 6.38 -18.23
C LEU A 52 -29.28 7.34 -19.32
N TYR A 53 -28.03 7.11 -19.76
CA TYR A 53 -27.32 7.94 -20.73
C TYR A 53 -26.50 7.07 -21.69
N ASP A 54 -26.27 7.58 -22.91
CA ASP A 54 -25.31 7.00 -23.86
C ASP A 54 -23.87 7.47 -23.64
N ASN A 55 -23.69 8.60 -22.95
CA ASN A 55 -22.37 9.20 -22.74
C ASN A 55 -22.04 9.35 -21.25
N GLY A 56 -20.79 9.03 -20.90
CA GLY A 56 -20.32 9.00 -19.50
C GLY A 56 -20.09 10.37 -18.85
N SER A 57 -20.13 11.48 -19.62
CA SER A 57 -19.77 12.80 -19.08
C SER A 57 -20.62 13.97 -19.58
N THR A 58 -21.31 13.83 -20.71
CA THR A 58 -22.07 14.90 -21.38
C THR A 58 -23.47 14.45 -21.80
N GLY A 59 -24.33 15.41 -22.19
CA GLY A 59 -25.69 15.14 -22.64
C GLY A 59 -26.71 14.97 -21.51
N GLU A 60 -27.99 15.02 -21.90
CA GLU A 60 -29.13 14.82 -21.01
C GLU A 60 -29.46 13.32 -20.87
N ALA A 61 -30.22 12.96 -19.82
CA ALA A 61 -30.71 11.60 -19.65
C ALA A 61 -31.67 11.23 -20.79
N GLU A 62 -31.39 10.10 -21.45
CA GLU A 62 -32.27 9.57 -22.51
C GLU A 62 -33.55 8.97 -21.92
N THR A 63 -33.41 8.36 -20.75
CA THR A 63 -34.52 7.70 -20.06
C THR A 63 -34.43 7.97 -18.57
N ILE A 64 -35.57 8.25 -17.96
CA ILE A 64 -35.72 8.42 -16.51
C ILE A 64 -36.76 7.39 -16.04
N ILE A 65 -36.37 6.55 -15.08
CA ILE A 65 -37.16 5.39 -14.64
C ILE A 65 -37.34 5.45 -13.12
N PRO A 66 -38.55 5.50 -12.58
CA PRO A 66 -38.76 5.40 -11.15
C PRO A 66 -38.35 4.02 -10.65
N MET A 67 -37.52 3.97 -9.61
CA MET A 67 -37.13 2.74 -8.96
C MET A 67 -38.16 2.29 -7.92
N LYS A 68 -38.22 0.99 -7.68
CA LYS A 68 -39.12 0.39 -6.69
C LYS A 68 -38.43 0.31 -5.33
N LEU A 69 -39.09 0.83 -4.28
CA LEU A 69 -38.65 0.61 -2.90
C LEU A 69 -38.93 -0.85 -2.48
N CYS A 70 -37.88 -1.52 -2.05
CA CYS A 70 -37.87 -2.87 -1.49
C CYS A 70 -37.61 -2.85 0.02
N ASP A 71 -37.44 -4.04 0.61
CA ASP A 71 -37.13 -4.18 2.03
C ASP A 71 -35.80 -3.52 2.39
N LYS A 72 -35.62 -3.17 3.67
CA LYS A 72 -34.40 -2.59 4.24
C LYS A 72 -33.98 -1.23 3.63
N GLY A 73 -34.89 -0.54 2.95
CA GLY A 73 -34.58 0.77 2.35
C GLY A 73 -33.77 0.69 1.05
N VAL A 74 -33.82 -0.46 0.39
CA VAL A 74 -33.17 -0.68 -0.93
C VAL A 74 -34.14 -0.28 -2.03
N TRP A 75 -33.64 0.51 -2.99
CA TRP A 75 -34.32 0.85 -4.22
C TRP A 75 -33.80 -0.06 -5.33
N GLU A 76 -34.70 -0.66 -6.12
CA GLU A 76 -34.35 -1.62 -7.15
C GLU A 76 -35.00 -1.26 -8.50
N TYR A 77 -34.20 -1.40 -9.55
CA TYR A 77 -34.66 -1.51 -10.93
C TYR A 77 -34.16 -2.82 -11.52
N SER A 78 -35.03 -3.56 -12.21
CA SER A 78 -34.67 -4.78 -12.91
C SER A 78 -35.34 -4.87 -14.28
N VAL A 79 -34.61 -5.34 -15.28
CA VAL A 79 -35.08 -5.50 -16.67
C VAL A 79 -34.43 -6.74 -17.30
N ASN A 80 -35.18 -7.47 -18.12
CA ASN A 80 -34.69 -8.65 -18.86
C ASN A 80 -33.94 -8.19 -20.14
N GLU A 81 -33.04 -7.24 -19.99
CA GLU A 81 -32.20 -6.68 -21.05
C GLU A 81 -30.80 -6.43 -20.51
N ASN A 82 -29.79 -6.72 -21.32
CA ASN A 82 -28.40 -6.39 -20.99
C ASN A 82 -28.15 -4.91 -21.34
N LEU A 83 -28.03 -4.07 -20.31
CA LEU A 83 -27.75 -2.65 -20.44
C LEU A 83 -26.25 -2.31 -20.37
N SER A 84 -25.33 -3.28 -20.49
CA SER A 84 -23.89 -3.02 -20.50
C SER A 84 -23.53 -1.97 -21.56
N GLY A 85 -22.69 -1.01 -21.17
CA GLY A 85 -22.30 0.11 -22.01
C GLY A 85 -23.10 1.37 -21.78
N LYS A 86 -24.29 1.31 -21.16
CA LYS A 86 -25.03 2.50 -20.75
C LYS A 86 -24.41 3.10 -19.48
N TYR A 87 -24.47 4.42 -19.41
CA TYR A 87 -24.10 5.16 -18.21
C TYR A 87 -25.35 5.53 -17.41
N TYR A 88 -25.18 5.75 -16.11
CA TYR A 88 -26.29 6.06 -15.22
C TYR A 88 -25.88 6.87 -14.01
N ASP A 89 -26.87 7.52 -13.42
CA ASP A 89 -26.86 8.09 -12.09
C ASP A 89 -28.27 8.03 -11.50
N PHE A 90 -28.41 8.50 -10.27
CA PHE A 90 -29.68 8.53 -9.55
C PHE A 90 -30.12 9.96 -9.25
N ALA A 91 -31.43 10.25 -9.41
CA ALA A 91 -32.06 11.43 -8.84
C ALA A 91 -32.85 11.02 -7.59
N LEU A 92 -32.34 11.37 -6.38
CA LEU A 92 -32.96 11.04 -5.11
C LEU A 92 -33.68 12.24 -4.52
N LYS A 93 -34.92 12.06 -4.12
CA LYS A 93 -35.65 13.07 -3.34
C LYS A 93 -35.49 12.75 -1.85
N ILE A 94 -34.78 13.61 -1.12
CA ILE A 94 -34.52 13.46 0.31
C ILE A 94 -34.91 14.76 1.01
N LYS A 95 -35.82 14.70 1.98
CA LYS A 95 -36.38 15.89 2.69
C LYS A 95 -36.85 16.97 1.70
N GLY A 96 -37.57 16.56 0.68
CA GLY A 96 -38.13 17.45 -0.36
C GLY A 96 -37.10 18.02 -1.35
N LYS A 97 -35.79 17.75 -1.22
CA LYS A 97 -34.73 18.22 -2.13
C LYS A 97 -34.29 17.09 -3.04
N VAL A 98 -34.08 17.39 -4.31
CA VAL A 98 -33.51 16.46 -5.28
C VAL A 98 -31.98 16.53 -5.22
N ARG A 99 -31.32 15.36 -5.11
CA ARG A 99 -29.88 15.16 -5.17
C ARG A 99 -29.56 14.26 -6.34
N ILE A 100 -28.50 14.58 -7.06
CA ILE A 100 -27.96 13.70 -8.10
C ILE A 100 -26.78 12.95 -7.49
N SER A 101 -26.74 11.63 -7.71
CA SER A 101 -25.71 10.76 -7.15
C SER A 101 -25.27 9.74 -8.17
N THR A 102 -23.97 9.56 -8.31
CA THR A 102 -23.42 8.31 -8.89
C THR A 102 -23.72 7.14 -7.96
N ASP A 103 -23.45 5.93 -8.41
CA ASP A 103 -23.62 4.72 -7.59
C ASP A 103 -22.40 4.52 -6.68
N PRO A 104 -22.57 4.45 -5.34
CA PRO A 104 -21.48 4.11 -4.43
C PRO A 104 -20.79 2.78 -4.77
N TYR A 105 -21.53 1.82 -5.35
CA TYR A 105 -21.03 0.51 -5.76
C TYR A 105 -20.66 0.42 -7.24
N ALA A 106 -20.52 1.56 -7.96
CA ALA A 106 -20.10 1.56 -9.36
C ALA A 106 -18.81 0.75 -9.56
N LYS A 107 -18.75 -0.05 -10.62
CA LYS A 107 -17.58 -0.85 -11.02
C LYS A 107 -16.86 -0.26 -12.23
N ALA A 108 -17.53 0.64 -12.95
CA ALA A 108 -17.03 1.40 -14.07
C ALA A 108 -17.65 2.79 -14.06
N CYS A 109 -16.97 3.75 -14.66
CA CYS A 109 -17.46 5.11 -14.78
C CYS A 109 -17.00 5.77 -16.09
N GLY A 110 -17.62 6.89 -16.43
CA GLY A 110 -17.13 7.81 -17.46
C GLY A 110 -15.98 8.67 -16.95
N VAL A 111 -15.44 9.50 -17.84
CA VAL A 111 -14.32 10.41 -17.56
C VAL A 111 -14.57 11.23 -16.29
N ASN A 112 -13.54 11.30 -15.44
CA ASN A 112 -13.54 12.02 -14.16
C ASN A 112 -14.67 11.55 -13.20
N GLY A 113 -15.07 10.28 -13.28
CA GLY A 113 -16.06 9.70 -12.38
C GLY A 113 -17.48 10.28 -12.48
N LYS A 114 -17.81 11.06 -13.53
CA LYS A 114 -19.04 11.87 -13.61
C LYS A 114 -20.34 11.06 -13.63
N ARG A 115 -20.32 9.86 -14.21
CA ARG A 115 -21.45 8.93 -14.25
C ARG A 115 -20.95 7.51 -14.06
N SER A 116 -21.72 6.73 -13.34
CA SER A 116 -21.49 5.29 -13.25
C SER A 116 -21.79 4.61 -14.58
N MET A 117 -21.13 3.49 -14.87
CA MET A 117 -21.35 2.69 -16.08
C MET A 117 -21.84 1.30 -15.72
N ILE A 118 -22.85 0.83 -16.43
CA ILE A 118 -23.32 -0.57 -16.36
C ILE A 118 -22.34 -1.42 -17.18
N ILE A 119 -21.72 -2.42 -16.55
CA ILE A 119 -20.69 -3.25 -17.18
C ILE A 119 -20.89 -4.73 -16.85
N ASP A 120 -20.75 -5.58 -17.87
CA ASP A 120 -20.47 -7.00 -17.67
C ASP A 120 -18.95 -7.18 -17.55
N LEU A 121 -18.48 -7.38 -16.33
CA LEU A 121 -17.04 -7.49 -16.01
C LEU A 121 -16.35 -8.65 -16.75
N ASN A 122 -17.08 -9.73 -17.09
CA ASN A 122 -16.50 -10.84 -17.85
C ASN A 122 -16.00 -10.41 -19.24
N THR A 123 -16.61 -9.38 -19.82
CA THR A 123 -16.18 -8.84 -21.13
C THR A 123 -14.85 -8.08 -21.08
N THR A 124 -14.36 -7.81 -19.88
CA THR A 124 -13.12 -7.06 -19.64
C THR A 124 -11.93 -7.96 -19.34
N ASN A 125 -12.12 -9.28 -19.23
CA ASN A 125 -11.05 -10.20 -18.91
C ASN A 125 -10.02 -10.29 -20.07
N PRO A 126 -8.73 -10.11 -19.81
CA PRO A 126 -7.69 -10.39 -20.79
C PRO A 126 -7.57 -11.90 -21.05
N ASN A 127 -6.89 -12.27 -22.11
CA ASN A 127 -6.65 -13.67 -22.42
C ASN A 127 -5.90 -14.37 -21.28
N GLY A 128 -6.41 -15.54 -20.85
CA GLY A 128 -5.83 -16.33 -19.77
C GLY A 128 -6.08 -15.76 -18.36
N TRP A 129 -7.07 -14.86 -18.20
CA TRP A 129 -7.40 -14.27 -16.91
C TRP A 129 -7.92 -15.29 -15.89
N GLU A 130 -8.69 -16.27 -16.35
CA GLU A 130 -9.25 -17.33 -15.48
C GLU A 130 -8.16 -18.26 -14.92
N GLU A 131 -7.02 -18.38 -15.58
CA GLU A 131 -5.86 -19.14 -15.14
C GLU A 131 -4.89 -18.31 -14.28
N ASP A 132 -5.06 -16.99 -14.25
CA ASP A 132 -4.22 -16.09 -13.46
C ASP A 132 -4.34 -16.41 -11.97
N LYS A 133 -3.22 -16.54 -11.31
CA LYS A 133 -3.13 -16.88 -9.88
C LYS A 133 -1.99 -16.12 -9.22
N ALA A 134 -2.23 -15.73 -7.98
CA ALA A 134 -1.19 -15.24 -7.10
C ALA A 134 0.03 -16.18 -7.11
N PRO A 135 1.24 -15.67 -7.29
CA PRO A 135 2.44 -16.47 -7.14
C PRO A 135 2.52 -17.14 -5.76
N LEU A 136 3.17 -18.29 -5.69
CA LEU A 136 3.34 -18.99 -4.41
C LEU A 136 4.04 -18.08 -3.39
N LYS A 137 3.52 -18.07 -2.18
CA LYS A 137 4.07 -17.29 -1.07
C LYS A 137 5.39 -17.88 -0.61
N GLY A 138 6.44 -17.05 -0.55
CA GLY A 138 7.71 -17.40 0.06
C GLY A 138 7.67 -17.35 1.59
N ALA A 139 8.80 -17.58 2.22
CA ALA A 139 8.94 -17.40 3.67
C ALA A 139 8.98 -15.92 4.06
N GLU A 140 9.48 -15.09 3.15
CA GLU A 140 9.66 -13.63 3.33
C GLU A 140 8.52 -12.83 2.73
N ASP A 141 8.21 -11.68 3.34
CA ASP A 141 7.41 -10.61 2.75
C ASP A 141 8.33 -9.39 2.56
N ILE A 142 8.79 -9.17 1.34
CA ILE A 142 9.61 -8.02 0.92
C ILE A 142 8.78 -7.21 -0.06
N ILE A 143 8.34 -6.04 0.39
CA ILE A 143 7.37 -5.19 -0.32
C ILE A 143 8.14 -4.07 -1.01
N TYR A 144 7.84 -3.81 -2.28
CA TYR A 144 8.40 -2.73 -3.08
C TYR A 144 7.28 -1.77 -3.49
N GLU A 145 7.30 -0.56 -2.92
CA GLU A 145 6.31 0.47 -3.20
C GLU A 145 6.61 1.18 -4.50
N LEU A 146 5.60 1.34 -5.35
CA LEU A 146 5.72 2.14 -6.56
C LEU A 146 4.39 2.79 -6.97
N HIS A 147 4.50 3.85 -7.77
CA HIS A 147 3.38 4.54 -8.38
C HIS A 147 3.32 4.21 -9.88
N VAL A 148 2.12 3.94 -10.41
CA VAL A 148 1.93 3.50 -11.82
C VAL A 148 2.59 4.45 -12.81
N LYS A 149 2.38 5.77 -12.65
CA LYS A 149 2.94 6.74 -13.58
C LYS A 149 4.45 6.92 -13.40
N GLU A 150 4.94 6.98 -12.16
CA GLU A 150 6.38 7.14 -11.87
C GLU A 150 7.24 6.02 -12.46
N PHE A 151 6.71 4.80 -12.46
CA PHE A 151 7.40 3.58 -12.87
C PHE A 151 7.96 3.64 -14.30
N SER A 152 7.20 4.20 -15.25
CA SER A 152 7.52 4.10 -16.68
C SER A 152 7.66 5.45 -17.38
N TYR A 153 7.51 6.57 -16.66
CA TYR A 153 7.47 7.90 -17.29
C TYR A 153 8.83 8.39 -17.81
N ASP A 154 9.94 7.87 -17.26
CA ASP A 154 11.27 8.23 -17.71
C ASP A 154 11.50 7.79 -19.18
N GLU A 155 11.89 8.72 -20.04
CA GLU A 155 12.16 8.47 -21.46
C GLU A 155 13.31 7.48 -21.70
N ASN A 156 14.27 7.42 -20.75
CA ASN A 156 15.41 6.52 -20.80
C ASN A 156 15.10 5.10 -20.27
N ALA A 157 13.88 4.89 -19.72
CA ALA A 157 13.48 3.60 -19.17
C ALA A 157 13.21 2.50 -20.23
N GLY A 158 13.20 2.85 -21.52
CA GLY A 158 13.01 1.90 -22.61
C GLY A 158 11.55 1.56 -22.93
N PHE A 159 10.59 2.23 -22.29
CA PHE A 159 9.18 2.05 -22.60
C PHE A 159 8.76 2.83 -23.87
N PRO A 160 7.87 2.25 -24.73
CA PRO A 160 7.24 2.99 -25.80
C PRO A 160 6.49 4.22 -25.28
N GLU A 161 6.57 5.35 -25.99
CA GLU A 161 6.02 6.63 -25.56
C GLU A 161 4.51 6.55 -25.25
N ASN A 162 3.75 5.85 -26.08
CA ASN A 162 2.29 5.72 -25.94
C ASN A 162 1.80 4.91 -24.73
N VAL A 163 2.69 4.26 -23.99
CA VAL A 163 2.34 3.50 -22.78
C VAL A 163 2.99 4.05 -21.52
N ARG A 164 3.84 5.08 -21.62
CA ARG A 164 4.51 5.68 -20.46
C ARG A 164 3.47 6.25 -19.49
N GLY A 165 3.63 5.96 -18.21
CA GLY A 165 2.71 6.39 -17.16
C GLY A 165 1.35 5.68 -17.14
N LYS A 166 1.19 4.58 -17.90
CA LYS A 166 -0.06 3.85 -18.07
C LYS A 166 0.04 2.42 -17.53
N TYR A 167 -1.12 1.79 -17.25
CA TYR A 167 -1.20 0.36 -16.91
C TYR A 167 -0.48 -0.52 -17.94
N LYS A 168 -0.62 -0.20 -19.22
CA LYS A 168 0.00 -0.94 -20.33
C LYS A 168 1.53 -0.98 -20.27
N ALA A 169 2.19 -0.05 -19.59
CA ALA A 169 3.63 -0.09 -19.44
C ALA A 169 4.12 -1.37 -18.74
N PHE A 170 3.33 -1.88 -17.79
CA PHE A 170 3.66 -3.12 -17.08
C PHE A 170 3.63 -4.37 -17.97
N THR A 171 2.93 -4.32 -19.09
CA THR A 171 2.86 -5.43 -20.06
C THR A 171 4.03 -5.44 -21.06
N VAL A 172 4.88 -4.41 -21.04
CA VAL A 172 6.03 -4.32 -21.94
C VAL A 172 7.19 -5.11 -21.37
N ASP A 173 7.55 -6.20 -22.04
CA ASP A 173 8.67 -7.06 -21.65
C ASP A 173 10.02 -6.55 -22.15
N ASN A 174 11.09 -6.96 -21.42
CA ASN A 174 12.48 -6.79 -21.83
C ASN A 174 12.90 -5.34 -22.06
N THR A 175 12.29 -4.40 -21.35
CA THR A 175 12.75 -3.02 -21.34
C THR A 175 14.14 -2.93 -20.74
N THR A 176 14.97 -2.06 -21.33
CA THR A 176 16.34 -1.81 -20.87
C THR A 176 16.66 -0.33 -20.93
N LEU A 177 17.57 0.11 -20.08
CA LEU A 177 18.02 1.48 -20.05
C LEU A 177 18.46 1.93 -21.45
N ARG A 178 17.89 3.04 -21.94
CA ARG A 178 18.12 3.64 -23.26
C ARG A 178 17.93 2.66 -24.45
N ASN A 179 17.20 1.55 -24.24
CA ASN A 179 17.04 0.46 -25.22
C ASN A 179 18.35 -0.17 -25.67
N GLU A 180 19.40 -0.18 -24.83
CA GLU A 180 20.72 -0.72 -25.17
C GLU A 180 20.82 -2.24 -25.00
N GLY A 181 19.80 -2.92 -24.49
CA GLY A 181 19.80 -4.37 -24.27
C GLY A 181 20.74 -4.86 -23.16
N LYS A 182 21.19 -3.98 -22.25
CA LYS A 182 22.20 -4.32 -21.23
C LYS A 182 21.65 -4.31 -19.80
N LEU A 183 21.10 -3.18 -19.36
CA LEU A 183 20.60 -3.00 -18.00
C LEU A 183 19.09 -3.09 -18.01
N PRO A 184 18.48 -4.07 -17.34
CA PRO A 184 17.03 -4.21 -17.30
C PRO A 184 16.40 -3.04 -16.57
N THR A 185 15.22 -2.66 -17.02
CA THR A 185 14.29 -1.71 -16.38
C THR A 185 12.95 -2.40 -16.18
N GLY A 186 11.96 -1.69 -15.67
CA GLY A 186 10.62 -2.21 -15.57
C GLY A 186 10.49 -3.44 -14.66
N LEU A 187 9.52 -4.31 -14.96
CA LEU A 187 9.24 -5.50 -14.14
C LEU A 187 10.42 -6.50 -14.10
N ASN A 188 11.24 -6.58 -15.15
CA ASN A 188 12.41 -7.45 -15.13
C ASN A 188 13.45 -7.00 -14.10
N TYR A 189 13.67 -5.69 -13.96
CA TYR A 189 14.51 -5.14 -12.91
C TYR A 189 13.98 -5.49 -11.51
N ILE A 190 12.69 -5.27 -11.27
CA ILE A 190 12.06 -5.55 -9.95
C ILE A 190 12.15 -7.05 -9.62
N LYS A 191 11.89 -7.92 -10.60
CA LYS A 191 12.08 -9.37 -10.44
C LYS A 191 13.52 -9.73 -10.07
N GLU A 192 14.51 -9.14 -10.76
CA GLU A 192 15.93 -9.37 -10.47
C GLU A 192 16.38 -8.79 -9.14
N LEU A 193 15.75 -7.71 -8.65
CA LEU A 193 15.98 -7.16 -7.31
C LEU A 193 15.62 -8.20 -6.24
N GLY A 194 14.61 -9.04 -6.52
CA GLY A 194 14.29 -10.19 -5.69
C GLY A 194 13.23 -9.93 -4.64
N VAL A 195 12.47 -8.85 -4.73
CA VAL A 195 11.31 -8.58 -3.86
C VAL A 195 10.18 -9.58 -4.11
N SER A 196 9.23 -9.70 -3.20
CA SER A 196 8.12 -10.65 -3.30
C SER A 196 6.79 -10.00 -3.67
N HIS A 197 6.61 -8.72 -3.33
CA HIS A 197 5.38 -7.98 -3.53
C HIS A 197 5.66 -6.60 -4.14
N ILE A 198 4.76 -6.15 -5.00
CA ILE A 198 4.66 -4.75 -5.41
C ILE A 198 3.46 -4.15 -4.68
N GLN A 199 3.68 -3.06 -3.94
CA GLN A 199 2.60 -2.19 -3.45
C GLN A 199 2.42 -1.04 -4.43
N LEU A 200 1.24 -0.94 -5.01
CA LEU A 200 0.85 0.19 -5.86
C LEU A 200 0.26 1.30 -4.98
N LEU A 201 0.73 2.55 -5.16
CA LEU A 201 0.01 3.73 -4.66
C LEU A 201 -1.42 3.71 -5.22
N PRO A 202 -2.36 4.53 -4.69
CA PRO A 202 -3.78 4.40 -5.05
C PRO A 202 -4.02 4.28 -6.56
N VAL A 203 -4.77 3.25 -6.94
CA VAL A 203 -5.07 2.91 -8.35
C VAL A 203 -6.58 2.86 -8.64
N TYR A 204 -7.41 3.16 -7.65
CA TYR A 204 -8.83 3.42 -7.93
C TYR A 204 -9.03 4.90 -8.27
N ASP A 205 -10.19 5.21 -8.83
CA ASP A 205 -10.60 6.51 -9.36
C ASP A 205 -10.46 7.63 -8.32
N PHE A 206 -9.64 8.62 -8.59
CA PHE A 206 -9.35 9.77 -7.75
C PHE A 206 -9.57 11.09 -8.47
N ALA A 207 -9.75 12.20 -7.75
CA ALA A 207 -10.34 13.42 -8.29
C ALA A 207 -9.35 14.42 -8.91
N SER A 208 -8.09 14.46 -8.43
CA SER A 208 -7.18 15.58 -8.70
C SER A 208 -6.50 15.57 -10.07
N VAL A 209 -6.70 14.55 -10.88
CA VAL A 209 -6.15 14.47 -12.24
C VAL A 209 -7.31 14.48 -13.24
N ASP A 210 -7.29 15.42 -14.19
CA ASP A 210 -8.22 15.37 -15.31
C ASP A 210 -7.87 14.22 -16.24
N GLU A 211 -8.67 13.17 -16.24
CA GLU A 211 -8.46 11.97 -17.05
C GLU A 211 -8.47 12.22 -18.56
N ALA A 212 -9.17 13.29 -19.01
CA ALA A 212 -9.18 13.75 -20.40
C ALA A 212 -8.08 14.80 -20.67
N GLY A 213 -7.35 15.19 -19.64
CA GLY A 213 -6.25 16.15 -19.71
C GLY A 213 -5.02 15.61 -20.40
N GLY A 214 -3.99 16.46 -20.49
CA GLY A 214 -2.70 16.08 -21.06
C GLY A 214 -1.92 15.07 -20.18
N GLU A 215 -0.84 14.55 -20.75
CA GLU A 215 0.02 13.54 -20.10
C GLU A 215 0.74 14.01 -18.84
N ASP A 216 0.80 15.33 -18.58
CA ASP A 216 1.54 15.92 -17.46
C ASP A 216 0.79 15.87 -16.12
N GLY A 217 -0.52 15.56 -16.10
CA GLY A 217 -1.31 15.44 -14.88
C GLY A 217 -0.71 14.40 -13.93
N PHE A 218 -0.43 14.80 -12.68
CA PHE A 218 0.15 13.92 -11.67
C PHE A 218 -0.44 14.20 -10.29
N ASN A 219 -0.80 13.13 -9.60
CA ASN A 219 -1.11 13.11 -8.18
C ASN A 219 -0.82 11.71 -7.64
N TRP A 220 -0.51 11.59 -6.35
CA TRP A 220 -0.34 10.27 -5.72
C TRP A 220 -1.65 9.46 -5.65
N GLY A 221 -2.82 10.15 -5.68
CA GLY A 221 -4.13 9.50 -5.71
C GLY A 221 -4.82 9.36 -4.35
N TYR A 222 -4.37 10.06 -3.30
CA TYR A 222 -5.01 10.03 -1.98
C TYR A 222 -6.23 10.98 -1.85
N ASP A 223 -6.98 11.12 -2.92
CA ASP A 223 -8.19 11.94 -3.02
C ASP A 223 -9.34 11.14 -3.68
N PRO A 224 -9.84 10.09 -3.00
CA PRO A 224 -10.72 9.07 -3.57
C PRO A 224 -12.06 9.63 -4.03
N LEU A 225 -12.48 9.19 -5.23
CA LEU A 225 -13.76 9.55 -5.83
C LEU A 225 -14.68 8.32 -5.95
N ASN A 226 -14.24 7.24 -6.63
CA ASN A 226 -14.98 5.99 -6.76
C ASN A 226 -14.12 4.80 -6.32
N TYR A 227 -14.40 4.25 -5.13
CA TYR A 227 -13.57 3.21 -4.48
C TYR A 227 -13.50 1.87 -5.21
N ASN A 228 -14.43 1.57 -6.14
CA ASN A 228 -14.51 0.28 -6.81
C ASN A 228 -14.26 0.39 -8.34
N VAL A 229 -13.70 1.50 -8.80
CA VAL A 229 -13.40 1.76 -10.20
C VAL A 229 -11.89 1.98 -10.35
N PRO A 230 -11.18 1.33 -11.30
CA PRO A 230 -9.79 1.66 -11.57
C PRO A 230 -9.60 3.10 -12.08
N GLU A 231 -8.47 3.73 -11.76
CA GLU A 231 -8.14 5.09 -12.17
C GLU A 231 -8.05 5.22 -13.71
N GLY A 232 -8.70 6.22 -14.26
CA GLY A 232 -8.80 6.43 -15.70
C GLY A 232 -7.59 7.12 -16.32
N SER A 233 -6.87 7.97 -15.58
CA SER A 233 -5.67 8.63 -16.11
C SER A 233 -4.54 7.65 -16.43
N TYR A 234 -4.56 6.44 -15.87
CA TYR A 234 -3.62 5.37 -16.18
C TYR A 234 -4.07 4.48 -17.35
N ALA A 235 -5.28 4.64 -17.86
CA ALA A 235 -5.77 3.90 -19.02
C ALA A 235 -5.32 4.57 -20.34
N SER A 236 -5.29 3.81 -21.42
CA SER A 236 -5.01 4.34 -22.76
C SER A 236 -6.17 5.16 -23.33
N ASP A 237 -7.40 4.91 -22.87
CA ASP A 237 -8.62 5.62 -23.24
C ASP A 237 -9.54 5.75 -22.01
N ALA A 238 -9.51 6.91 -21.37
CA ALA A 238 -10.33 7.21 -20.20
C ALA A 238 -11.83 7.40 -20.54
N ALA A 239 -12.16 7.70 -21.82
CA ALA A 239 -13.54 7.91 -22.23
C ALA A 239 -14.35 6.61 -22.30
N ARG A 240 -13.69 5.47 -22.34
CA ARG A 240 -14.27 4.13 -22.39
C ARG A 240 -14.03 3.40 -21.07
N GLY A 241 -15.05 3.34 -20.21
CA GLY A 241 -14.94 2.80 -18.86
C GLY A 241 -14.42 1.36 -18.78
N GLU A 242 -14.68 0.52 -19.80
CA GLU A 242 -14.18 -0.86 -19.86
C GLU A 242 -12.67 -0.96 -20.13
N VAL A 243 -12.05 0.09 -20.72
CA VAL A 243 -10.62 0.07 -21.06
C VAL A 243 -9.77 0.08 -19.79
N ARG A 244 -10.07 0.96 -18.82
CA ARG A 244 -9.35 1.03 -17.54
C ARG A 244 -9.40 -0.29 -16.77
N ILE A 245 -10.52 -1.00 -16.82
CA ILE A 245 -10.71 -2.29 -16.15
C ILE A 245 -9.82 -3.35 -16.80
N ARG A 246 -9.89 -3.48 -18.15
CA ARG A 246 -9.10 -4.46 -18.89
C ARG A 246 -7.61 -4.24 -18.73
N GLU A 247 -7.15 -3.01 -18.89
CA GLU A 247 -5.72 -2.68 -18.81
C GLU A 247 -5.16 -2.84 -17.38
N PHE A 248 -5.98 -2.58 -16.35
CA PHE A 248 -5.59 -2.87 -14.98
C PHE A 248 -5.44 -4.38 -14.73
N LYS A 249 -6.38 -5.21 -15.24
CA LYS A 249 -6.26 -6.68 -15.20
C LYS A 249 -5.00 -7.17 -15.94
N GLU A 250 -4.71 -6.62 -17.13
CA GLU A 250 -3.49 -6.94 -17.88
C GLU A 250 -2.22 -6.60 -17.10
N MET A 251 -2.20 -5.48 -16.38
CA MET A 251 -1.10 -5.10 -15.50
C MET A 251 -0.91 -6.11 -14.38
N ILE A 252 -1.98 -6.49 -13.66
CA ILE A 252 -1.92 -7.47 -12.56
C ILE A 252 -1.37 -8.81 -13.09
N GLN A 253 -1.92 -9.31 -14.19
CA GLN A 253 -1.47 -10.54 -14.81
C GLN A 253 0.02 -10.49 -15.21
N ALA A 254 0.47 -9.36 -15.75
CA ALA A 254 1.88 -9.16 -16.09
C ALA A 254 2.80 -9.21 -14.85
N ILE A 255 2.37 -8.64 -13.73
CA ILE A 255 3.10 -8.68 -12.45
C ILE A 255 3.14 -10.11 -11.91
N HIS A 256 2.00 -10.82 -11.90
CA HIS A 256 1.92 -12.23 -11.47
C HIS A 256 2.81 -13.14 -12.32
N ASN A 257 2.85 -12.94 -13.64
CA ASN A 257 3.72 -13.67 -14.57
C ASN A 257 5.22 -13.46 -14.29
N LYS A 258 5.61 -12.38 -13.58
CA LYS A 258 6.99 -12.18 -13.10
C LYS A 258 7.25 -12.87 -11.77
N GLY A 259 6.26 -13.49 -11.15
CA GLY A 259 6.37 -14.13 -9.84
C GLY A 259 6.25 -13.14 -8.67
N LEU A 260 5.63 -11.99 -8.90
CA LEU A 260 5.42 -10.92 -7.93
C LEU A 260 3.94 -10.84 -7.54
N ARG A 261 3.64 -10.63 -6.27
CA ARG A 261 2.29 -10.40 -5.76
C ARG A 261 1.97 -8.90 -5.76
N VAL A 262 0.68 -8.56 -5.79
CA VAL A 262 0.21 -7.18 -5.86
C VAL A 262 -0.53 -6.78 -4.59
N ILE A 263 -0.10 -5.68 -3.99
CA ILE A 263 -0.75 -5.01 -2.86
C ILE A 263 -1.32 -3.68 -3.36
N MET A 264 -2.57 -3.42 -3.03
CA MET A 264 -3.25 -2.18 -3.38
C MET A 264 -3.30 -1.24 -2.18
N ASP A 265 -2.91 0.00 -2.38
CA ASP A 265 -3.09 1.08 -1.39
C ASP A 265 -4.54 1.57 -1.42
N VAL A 266 -5.20 1.60 -0.27
CA VAL A 266 -6.63 1.92 -0.15
C VAL A 266 -6.88 3.02 0.89
N VAL A 267 -7.69 4.01 0.51
CA VAL A 267 -7.94 5.25 1.26
C VAL A 267 -9.40 5.28 1.72
N TYR A 268 -9.83 4.32 2.55
CA TYR A 268 -11.20 4.27 3.08
C TYR A 268 -11.45 5.20 4.27
N ASN A 269 -10.48 6.05 4.60
CA ASN A 269 -10.55 6.91 5.77
C ASN A 269 -11.24 8.26 5.52
N HIS A 270 -11.28 8.76 4.28
CA HIS A 270 -11.95 10.00 3.87
C HIS A 270 -12.42 9.95 2.43
N THR A 271 -13.19 10.94 1.97
CA THR A 271 -13.55 11.19 0.58
C THR A 271 -12.98 12.52 0.12
N PHE A 272 -12.68 12.68 -1.17
CA PHE A 272 -12.17 13.93 -1.73
C PHE A 272 -13.02 15.15 -1.36
N SER A 273 -14.33 15.02 -1.43
CA SER A 273 -15.28 16.07 -1.04
C SER A 273 -16.59 15.46 -0.54
N LEU A 274 -17.50 16.31 -0.04
CA LEU A 274 -18.86 15.88 0.30
C LEU A 274 -19.80 15.81 -0.91
N ASP A 275 -19.39 16.26 -2.08
CA ASP A 275 -20.14 16.01 -3.31
C ASP A 275 -19.70 14.68 -3.91
N ASN A 276 -20.21 13.60 -3.35
CA ASN A 276 -19.88 12.23 -3.73
C ASN A 276 -21.07 11.29 -3.53
N ALA A 277 -20.96 10.08 -4.05
CA ALA A 277 -22.02 9.08 -4.02
C ALA A 277 -22.51 8.71 -2.62
N LEU A 278 -21.61 8.57 -1.62
CA LEU A 278 -21.96 8.22 -0.25
C LEU A 278 -22.79 9.31 0.43
N GLN A 279 -22.39 10.57 0.28
CA GLN A 279 -23.09 11.71 0.87
C GLN A 279 -24.40 12.02 0.15
N ASN A 280 -24.45 11.87 -1.18
CA ASN A 280 -25.64 12.20 -1.96
C ASN A 280 -26.73 11.15 -1.80
N SER A 281 -26.36 9.85 -1.66
CA SER A 281 -27.32 8.76 -1.41
C SER A 281 -27.76 8.67 0.06
N MET A 282 -26.87 8.93 1.01
CA MET A 282 -27.14 8.82 2.45
C MET A 282 -26.47 9.93 3.26
N PRO A 283 -27.02 11.15 3.26
CA PRO A 283 -26.43 12.30 3.92
C PRO A 283 -25.97 12.03 5.36
N TYR A 284 -24.68 12.25 5.62
CA TYR A 284 -24.01 12.13 6.91
C TYR A 284 -23.96 10.71 7.52
N TYR A 285 -24.52 9.71 6.90
CA TYR A 285 -24.46 8.34 7.44
C TYR A 285 -23.02 7.82 7.49
N HIS A 286 -22.30 7.98 6.40
CA HIS A 286 -20.95 7.46 6.22
C HIS A 286 -19.85 8.34 6.85
N TYR A 287 -20.19 9.46 7.45
CA TYR A 287 -19.23 10.43 7.99
C TYR A 287 -19.30 10.56 9.50
N ARG A 288 -18.16 10.82 10.13
CA ARG A 288 -18.09 11.19 11.54
C ARG A 288 -18.44 12.65 11.74
N LEU A 289 -19.20 12.91 12.79
CA LEU A 289 -19.57 14.26 13.22
C LEU A 289 -19.20 14.46 14.69
N ASP A 290 -18.80 15.67 15.04
CA ASP A 290 -18.66 16.05 16.44
C ASP A 290 -20.04 16.25 17.12
N ALA A 291 -20.04 16.58 18.40
CA ALA A 291 -21.27 16.81 19.16
C ALA A 291 -22.12 18.01 18.66
N LYS A 292 -21.53 18.90 17.86
CA LYS A 292 -22.22 20.05 17.26
C LYS A 292 -22.75 19.75 15.86
N GLY A 293 -22.43 18.58 15.30
CA GLY A 293 -22.78 18.18 13.96
C GLY A 293 -21.83 18.71 12.88
N GLU A 294 -20.63 19.16 13.27
CA GLU A 294 -19.55 19.49 12.34
C GLU A 294 -18.81 18.22 11.95
N LEU A 295 -18.24 18.19 10.74
CA LEU A 295 -17.46 17.04 10.29
C LEU A 295 -16.20 16.84 11.14
N SER A 296 -15.92 15.60 11.49
CA SER A 296 -14.63 15.19 12.02
C SER A 296 -13.59 15.25 10.93
N ASP A 297 -12.37 15.69 11.25
CA ASP A 297 -11.26 15.87 10.29
C ASP A 297 -9.95 15.29 10.85
N GLY A 298 -10.00 14.05 11.28
CA GLY A 298 -8.81 13.31 11.72
C GLY A 298 -7.88 12.94 10.56
N SER A 299 -8.39 12.97 9.34
CA SER A 299 -7.63 12.78 8.09
C SER A 299 -6.83 14.02 7.66
N ALA A 300 -7.20 15.22 8.14
CA ALA A 300 -6.77 16.51 7.61
C ALA A 300 -7.13 16.75 6.13
N CYS A 301 -8.17 16.02 5.64
CA CYS A 301 -8.72 16.14 4.28
C CYS A 301 -10.16 16.65 4.27
N GLY A 302 -10.63 17.21 5.39
CA GLY A 302 -11.95 17.84 5.54
C GLY A 302 -13.08 16.92 5.98
N ASN A 303 -12.87 15.62 6.08
CA ASN A 303 -13.87 14.66 6.55
C ASN A 303 -13.23 13.33 6.98
N ASP A 304 -13.94 12.57 7.83
CA ASP A 304 -13.59 11.21 8.23
C ASP A 304 -14.74 10.26 7.92
N ILE A 305 -14.44 9.10 7.34
CA ILE A 305 -15.39 8.01 7.15
C ILE A 305 -15.70 7.32 8.50
N ALA A 306 -16.98 7.14 8.78
CA ALA A 306 -17.48 6.46 9.98
C ALA A 306 -17.49 4.94 9.78
N SER A 307 -16.32 4.32 9.89
CA SER A 307 -16.14 2.88 9.68
C SER A 307 -16.79 2.00 10.75
N GLU A 308 -17.29 2.61 11.82
CA GLU A 308 -18.12 1.99 12.88
C GLU A 308 -19.60 1.88 12.52
N MET A 309 -20.05 2.45 11.38
CA MET A 309 -21.43 2.36 10.94
C MET A 309 -21.63 1.07 10.11
N PRO A 310 -22.67 0.24 10.40
CA PRO A 310 -22.79 -1.09 9.80
C PRO A 310 -22.76 -1.13 8.26
N MET A 311 -23.46 -0.19 7.59
CA MET A 311 -23.46 -0.17 6.12
C MET A 311 -22.18 0.43 5.53
N THR A 312 -21.41 1.22 6.30
CA THR A 312 -20.06 1.66 5.91
C THR A 312 -19.06 0.52 6.05
N GLU A 313 -19.14 -0.22 7.15
CA GLU A 313 -18.36 -1.44 7.37
C GLU A 313 -18.59 -2.46 6.25
N LYS A 314 -19.87 -2.76 5.95
CA LYS A 314 -20.22 -3.63 4.82
C LYS A 314 -19.62 -3.12 3.50
N TYR A 315 -19.74 -1.83 3.23
CA TYR A 315 -19.20 -1.23 2.01
C TYR A 315 -17.70 -1.47 1.84
N ILE A 316 -16.93 -1.27 2.92
CA ILE A 316 -15.47 -1.45 2.89
C ILE A 316 -15.11 -2.93 2.72
N ILE A 317 -15.80 -3.84 3.44
CA ILE A 317 -15.58 -5.30 3.31
C ILE A 317 -15.91 -5.76 1.89
N ASP A 318 -17.09 -5.37 1.35
CA ASP A 318 -17.50 -5.70 -0.01
C ASP A 318 -16.49 -5.20 -1.05
N SER A 319 -15.97 -3.98 -0.86
CA SER A 319 -14.96 -3.39 -1.74
C SER A 319 -13.65 -4.17 -1.73
N VAL A 320 -13.13 -4.52 -0.55
CA VAL A 320 -11.90 -5.31 -0.41
C VAL A 320 -12.05 -6.69 -1.06
N LEU A 321 -13.17 -7.38 -0.81
CA LEU A 321 -13.46 -8.69 -1.44
C LEU A 321 -13.57 -8.57 -2.97
N TYR A 322 -14.24 -7.51 -3.46
CA TYR A 322 -14.34 -7.26 -4.90
C TYR A 322 -12.97 -7.09 -5.58
N TRP A 323 -12.06 -6.31 -5.00
CA TRP A 323 -10.72 -6.16 -5.55
C TRP A 323 -9.93 -7.47 -5.57
N CYS A 324 -10.11 -8.33 -4.56
CA CYS A 324 -9.51 -9.66 -4.56
C CYS A 324 -10.13 -10.60 -5.60
N GLU A 325 -11.45 -10.59 -5.73
CA GLU A 325 -12.19 -11.50 -6.62
C GLU A 325 -12.02 -11.10 -8.09
N GLU A 326 -12.21 -9.81 -8.40
CA GLU A 326 -12.25 -9.31 -9.77
C GLU A 326 -10.87 -9.02 -10.35
N TYR A 327 -9.92 -8.57 -9.52
CA TYR A 327 -8.58 -8.15 -9.96
C TYR A 327 -7.45 -8.99 -9.38
N HIS A 328 -7.75 -10.06 -8.67
CA HIS A 328 -6.78 -10.98 -8.06
C HIS A 328 -5.76 -10.29 -7.14
N ILE A 329 -6.15 -9.18 -6.49
CA ILE A 329 -5.29 -8.45 -5.56
C ILE A 329 -4.86 -9.35 -4.39
N ASP A 330 -3.58 -9.29 -4.00
CA ASP A 330 -2.97 -10.17 -3.00
C ASP A 330 -2.84 -9.56 -1.62
N GLY A 331 -3.15 -8.30 -1.47
CA GLY A 331 -3.09 -7.62 -0.19
C GLY A 331 -3.48 -6.17 -0.28
N PHE A 332 -3.56 -5.51 0.90
CA PHE A 332 -3.97 -4.12 1.01
C PHE A 332 -3.11 -3.37 2.03
N ARG A 333 -2.69 -2.16 1.65
CA ARG A 333 -2.16 -1.15 2.56
C ARG A 333 -3.28 -0.14 2.84
N PHE A 334 -3.66 0.02 4.09
CA PHE A 334 -4.68 0.98 4.49
C PHE A 334 -4.05 2.30 4.88
N ASP A 335 -4.32 3.33 4.08
CA ASP A 335 -3.95 4.71 4.36
C ASP A 335 -4.60 5.17 5.66
N LEU A 336 -3.84 5.89 6.53
CA LEU A 336 -4.31 6.36 7.83
C LEU A 336 -5.20 5.31 8.54
N MET A 337 -4.73 4.06 8.60
CA MET A 337 -5.47 2.94 9.20
C MET A 337 -5.96 3.25 10.63
N GLY A 338 -5.25 4.15 11.33
CA GLY A 338 -5.65 4.65 12.65
C GLY A 338 -7.02 5.32 12.69
N LEU A 339 -7.53 5.78 11.55
CA LEU A 339 -8.89 6.32 11.40
C LEU A 339 -9.95 5.21 11.24
N LEU A 340 -9.56 4.00 10.87
CA LEU A 340 -10.46 2.87 10.79
C LEU A 340 -10.55 2.15 12.14
N THR A 341 -11.69 1.51 12.42
CA THR A 341 -11.84 0.83 13.70
C THR A 341 -11.11 -0.51 13.73
N VAL A 342 -10.62 -0.89 14.91
CA VAL A 342 -10.06 -2.23 15.17
C VAL A 342 -11.06 -3.32 14.76
N ASP A 343 -12.35 -3.12 15.05
CA ASP A 343 -13.40 -4.08 14.73
C ASP A 343 -13.54 -4.29 13.21
N LEU A 344 -13.59 -3.20 12.43
CA LEU A 344 -13.59 -3.29 10.97
C LEU A 344 -12.36 -4.02 10.45
N MET A 345 -11.15 -3.65 10.92
CA MET A 345 -9.92 -4.27 10.43
C MET A 345 -9.89 -5.77 10.68
N ASN A 346 -10.33 -6.20 11.88
CA ASN A 346 -10.45 -7.61 12.21
C ASN A 346 -11.51 -8.33 11.36
N LYS A 347 -12.64 -7.68 11.03
CA LYS A 347 -13.67 -8.23 10.14
C LYS A 347 -13.17 -8.35 8.69
N VAL A 348 -12.42 -7.37 8.21
CA VAL A 348 -11.77 -7.44 6.88
C VAL A 348 -10.81 -8.62 6.82
N GLN A 349 -9.91 -8.77 7.82
CA GLN A 349 -8.99 -9.91 7.88
C GLN A 349 -9.76 -11.23 7.92
N LYS A 350 -10.78 -11.32 8.75
CA LYS A 350 -11.61 -12.52 8.86
C LYS A 350 -12.29 -12.89 7.53
N ALA A 351 -12.89 -11.91 6.84
CA ALA A 351 -13.57 -12.15 5.55
C ALA A 351 -12.59 -12.66 4.48
N LEU A 352 -11.38 -12.11 4.45
CA LEU A 352 -10.32 -12.58 3.54
C LEU A 352 -9.81 -13.97 3.91
N ASP A 353 -9.61 -14.25 5.21
CA ASP A 353 -9.17 -15.56 5.70
C ASP A 353 -10.22 -16.67 5.40
N GLU A 354 -11.51 -16.37 5.53
CA GLU A 354 -12.60 -17.29 5.23
C GLU A 354 -12.71 -17.59 3.73
N THR A 355 -12.38 -16.63 2.88
CA THR A 355 -12.49 -16.75 1.41
C THR A 355 -11.25 -17.37 0.78
N TYR A 356 -10.06 -16.93 1.19
CA TYR A 356 -8.78 -17.25 0.53
C TYR A 356 -7.83 -18.12 1.36
N GLY A 357 -8.12 -18.31 2.64
CA GLY A 357 -7.24 -19.01 3.59
C GLY A 357 -6.48 -18.04 4.50
N ARG A 358 -6.18 -18.53 5.72
CA ARG A 358 -5.59 -17.71 6.77
C ARG A 358 -4.26 -17.07 6.37
N GLY A 359 -4.23 -15.74 6.40
CA GLY A 359 -3.04 -14.93 6.09
C GLY A 359 -2.59 -15.02 4.64
N GLU A 360 -3.43 -15.54 3.72
CA GLU A 360 -3.09 -15.59 2.29
C GLU A 360 -3.04 -14.18 1.68
N LYS A 361 -3.98 -13.32 2.03
CA LYS A 361 -3.98 -11.92 1.64
C LYS A 361 -3.28 -11.07 2.70
N LEU A 362 -2.33 -10.25 2.28
CA LEU A 362 -1.53 -9.43 3.17
C LEU A 362 -2.27 -8.14 3.54
N ILE A 363 -2.48 -7.87 4.82
CA ILE A 363 -3.08 -6.62 5.31
C ILE A 363 -2.10 -5.88 6.22
N TYR A 364 -1.98 -4.58 6.00
CA TYR A 364 -1.26 -3.67 6.88
C TYR A 364 -1.67 -2.22 6.61
N GLY A 365 -1.23 -1.31 7.45
CA GLY A 365 -1.52 0.11 7.25
C GLY A 365 -0.78 1.00 8.22
N GLU A 366 -1.11 2.28 8.15
CA GLU A 366 -0.55 3.32 9.00
C GLU A 366 -1.29 3.39 10.32
N PRO A 367 -0.61 3.14 11.45
CA PRO A 367 -1.25 3.07 12.77
C PRO A 367 -1.37 4.45 13.43
N TRP A 368 -1.72 5.48 12.67
CA TRP A 368 -1.87 6.86 13.14
C TRP A 368 -3.01 7.58 12.44
N THR A 369 -3.32 8.77 12.91
CA THR A 369 -4.24 9.74 12.33
C THR A 369 -3.48 11.04 12.09
N ALA A 370 -3.88 11.86 11.13
CA ALA A 370 -3.26 13.17 10.92
C ALA A 370 -3.70 14.20 11.98
N ALA A 371 -4.96 14.08 12.47
CA ALA A 371 -5.52 14.93 13.50
C ALA A 371 -6.52 14.14 14.38
N LYS A 372 -7.24 14.83 15.28
CA LYS A 372 -8.23 14.22 16.16
C LYS A 372 -9.47 13.79 15.37
N THR A 373 -9.92 12.56 15.56
CA THR A 373 -11.19 12.03 15.02
C THR A 373 -12.25 11.83 16.12
N HIS A 374 -13.53 11.83 15.73
CA HIS A 374 -14.67 11.65 16.61
C HIS A 374 -15.40 10.32 16.31
N MET A 375 -14.87 9.21 16.84
CA MET A 375 -15.50 7.89 16.69
C MET A 375 -16.75 7.77 17.56
N GLU A 376 -17.80 7.20 16.98
CA GLU A 376 -19.07 6.94 17.65
C GLU A 376 -19.05 5.60 18.43
N LYS A 377 -20.05 5.41 19.30
CA LYS A 377 -20.30 4.13 20.02
C LYS A 377 -19.10 3.59 20.82
N GLY A 378 -18.13 4.44 21.18
CA GLY A 378 -16.93 4.01 21.91
C GLY A 378 -15.99 3.13 21.09
N ALA A 379 -16.06 3.18 19.77
CA ALA A 379 -15.17 2.48 18.87
C ALA A 379 -13.70 2.89 19.10
N LYS A 380 -12.77 1.95 18.82
CA LYS A 380 -11.34 2.16 18.96
C LYS A 380 -10.69 2.18 17.57
N GLY A 381 -9.90 3.20 17.29
CA GLY A 381 -9.11 3.26 16.07
C GLY A 381 -7.98 2.22 16.05
N ALA A 382 -7.60 1.77 14.86
CA ALA A 382 -6.47 0.86 14.65
C ALA A 382 -5.12 1.59 14.74
N VAL A 383 -4.96 2.39 15.81
CA VAL A 383 -3.73 3.12 16.13
C VAL A 383 -2.71 2.21 16.81
N LYS A 384 -1.45 2.65 16.85
CA LYS A 384 -0.32 1.93 17.42
C LYS A 384 -0.59 1.37 18.83
N ASP A 385 -1.23 2.16 19.71
CA ASP A 385 -1.55 1.74 21.07
C ASP A 385 -2.55 0.58 21.12
N ASN A 386 -3.33 0.38 20.08
CA ASN A 386 -4.33 -0.67 19.96
C ASN A 386 -3.87 -1.89 19.15
N VAL A 387 -2.61 -1.96 18.69
CA VAL A 387 -2.10 -3.02 17.83
C VAL A 387 -2.37 -4.43 18.38
N LYS A 388 -2.31 -4.60 19.70
CA LYS A 388 -2.59 -5.89 20.37
C LYS A 388 -4.05 -6.35 20.29
N LEU A 389 -4.95 -5.47 19.84
CA LEU A 389 -6.38 -5.78 19.61
C LEU A 389 -6.63 -6.21 18.16
N LEU A 390 -5.67 -5.96 17.26
CA LEU A 390 -5.73 -6.41 15.87
C LEU A 390 -5.43 -7.91 15.77
N ASP A 391 -5.99 -8.57 14.74
CA ASP A 391 -5.59 -9.92 14.38
C ASP A 391 -4.08 -9.95 14.12
N GLU A 392 -3.43 -11.04 14.53
CA GLU A 392 -1.96 -11.17 14.45
C GLU A 392 -1.39 -11.09 13.02
N ASN A 393 -2.22 -11.21 11.97
CA ASN A 393 -1.81 -11.09 10.58
C ASN A 393 -1.91 -9.65 10.04
N ILE A 394 -2.52 -8.73 10.78
CA ILE A 394 -2.60 -7.31 10.38
C ILE A 394 -1.32 -6.59 10.78
N GLY A 395 -0.60 -6.06 9.79
CA GLY A 395 0.64 -5.33 9.98
C GLY A 395 0.44 -3.83 10.21
N ILE A 396 1.42 -3.19 10.84
CA ILE A 396 1.52 -1.74 10.99
C ILE A 396 2.89 -1.25 10.55
N PHE A 397 2.96 -0.10 9.93
CA PHE A 397 4.23 0.58 9.70
C PHE A 397 4.90 0.95 11.03
N SER A 398 6.18 0.60 11.18
CA SER A 398 6.94 0.90 12.38
C SER A 398 7.70 2.21 12.25
N ASP A 399 7.10 3.30 12.73
CA ASP A 399 7.78 4.59 12.87
C ASP A 399 8.94 4.52 13.88
N ASP A 400 8.87 3.64 14.89
CA ASP A 400 9.95 3.44 15.85
C ASP A 400 11.24 2.99 15.18
N ILE A 401 11.21 1.97 14.30
CA ILE A 401 12.43 1.51 13.63
C ILE A 401 12.89 2.52 12.57
N ARG A 402 11.96 3.11 11.79
CA ARG A 402 12.25 4.14 10.80
C ARG A 402 13.03 5.30 11.41
N ASP A 403 12.50 5.89 12.47
CA ASP A 403 13.05 7.10 13.10
C ASP A 403 14.32 6.77 13.90
N SER A 404 14.42 5.57 14.48
CA SER A 404 15.64 5.11 15.14
C SER A 404 16.80 4.95 14.17
N ILE A 405 16.56 4.51 12.93
CA ILE A 405 17.60 4.33 11.92
C ILE A 405 18.05 5.67 11.34
N LYS A 406 17.15 6.46 10.78
CA LYS A 406 17.50 7.67 9.98
C LYS A 406 17.22 9.01 10.66
N GLY A 407 16.53 9.01 11.80
CA GLY A 407 16.03 10.21 12.48
C GLY A 407 14.59 10.55 12.13
N HIS A 408 13.97 11.35 12.96
CA HIS A 408 12.56 11.71 12.90
C HIS A 408 12.19 12.41 11.57
N VAL A 409 11.06 12.02 10.97
CA VAL A 409 10.67 12.51 9.63
C VAL A 409 10.16 13.96 9.63
N PHE A 410 9.53 14.42 10.72
CA PHE A 410 9.02 15.79 10.84
C PHE A 410 10.06 16.79 11.41
N TYR A 411 11.22 16.30 11.82
CA TYR A 411 12.34 17.14 12.27
C TYR A 411 13.55 16.81 11.41
N GLU A 412 13.70 17.53 10.32
CA GLU A 412 14.61 17.17 9.21
C GLU A 412 16.07 17.02 9.64
N GLU A 413 16.54 17.86 10.56
CA GLU A 413 17.93 17.85 11.06
C GLU A 413 18.18 16.79 12.15
N VAL A 414 17.11 16.15 12.69
CA VAL A 414 17.29 15.15 13.74
C VAL A 414 17.86 13.86 13.15
N ALA A 415 19.02 13.47 13.63
CA ALA A 415 19.74 12.27 13.23
C ALA A 415 19.20 11.02 13.92
N GLY A 416 19.29 9.86 13.26
CA GLY A 416 19.11 8.53 13.81
C GLY A 416 20.45 7.82 14.02
N PHE A 417 20.39 6.52 14.21
CA PHE A 417 21.55 5.65 14.51
C PHE A 417 22.64 5.76 13.45
N VAL A 418 22.28 5.69 12.17
CA VAL A 418 23.26 5.62 11.06
C VAL A 418 23.95 6.94 10.76
N ASN A 419 23.36 8.07 11.16
CA ASN A 419 23.81 9.42 10.82
C ASN A 419 24.12 10.29 12.04
N GLY A 420 24.45 9.66 13.20
CA GLY A 420 25.09 10.35 14.31
C GLY A 420 24.44 10.22 15.69
N ASN A 421 23.22 9.72 15.81
CA ASN A 421 22.58 9.51 17.10
C ASN A 421 22.81 8.07 17.62
N LEU A 422 24.02 7.82 18.10
CA LEU A 422 24.46 6.50 18.56
C LEU A 422 23.64 5.96 19.75
N LYS A 423 22.94 6.83 20.50
CA LYS A 423 22.06 6.47 21.62
C LYS A 423 20.83 5.63 21.19
N GLN A 424 20.57 5.55 19.89
CA GLN A 424 19.48 4.72 19.35
C GLN A 424 19.79 3.21 19.38
N THR A 425 20.97 2.78 19.85
CA THR A 425 21.39 1.37 19.87
C THR A 425 20.35 0.44 20.50
N ASP A 426 19.74 0.81 21.64
CA ASP A 426 18.72 0.01 22.29
C ASP A 426 17.46 -0.13 21.44
N LYS A 427 17.04 0.96 20.74
CA LYS A 427 15.88 0.94 19.84
C LYS A 427 16.12 0.10 18.60
N ILE A 428 17.35 0.11 18.07
CA ILE A 428 17.73 -0.81 16.98
C ILE A 428 17.61 -2.26 17.44
N GLU A 429 18.14 -2.60 18.62
CA GLU A 429 18.04 -3.96 19.19
C GLU A 429 16.57 -4.39 19.36
N GLU A 430 15.72 -3.55 19.96
CA GLU A 430 14.30 -3.80 20.12
C GLU A 430 13.61 -4.02 18.75
N GLY A 431 13.96 -3.22 17.74
CA GLY A 431 13.42 -3.30 16.38
C GLY A 431 13.75 -4.62 15.68
N LEU A 432 14.95 -5.18 15.90
CA LEU A 432 15.32 -6.48 15.33
C LEU A 432 14.35 -7.61 15.72
N THR A 433 13.75 -7.52 16.92
CA THR A 433 12.77 -8.49 17.45
C THR A 433 11.34 -7.92 17.49
N SER A 434 11.00 -7.05 16.54
CA SER A 434 9.65 -6.49 16.36
C SER A 434 9.09 -5.79 17.61
N PHE A 435 9.97 -5.15 18.42
CA PHE A 435 9.59 -4.48 19.67
C PHE A 435 8.81 -5.40 20.64
N GLY A 436 9.06 -6.72 20.58
CA GLY A 436 8.35 -7.72 21.39
C GLY A 436 6.91 -8.01 20.98
N LEU A 437 6.45 -7.47 19.86
CA LEU A 437 5.18 -7.81 19.20
C LEU A 437 5.34 -9.06 18.31
N SER A 438 4.22 -9.54 17.76
CA SER A 438 4.28 -10.55 16.69
C SER A 438 5.03 -9.96 15.47
N PRO A 439 5.95 -10.71 14.84
CA PRO A 439 6.62 -10.23 13.63
C PRO A 439 5.64 -9.86 12.50
N ASN A 440 4.47 -10.48 12.44
CA ASN A 440 3.44 -10.13 11.46
C ASN A 440 2.85 -8.74 11.66
N HIS A 441 2.90 -8.21 12.89
CA HIS A 441 2.45 -6.84 13.14
C HIS A 441 3.40 -5.76 12.66
N ILE A 442 4.65 -6.07 12.29
CA ILE A 442 5.66 -5.06 12.03
C ILE A 442 6.04 -5.02 10.56
N ILE A 443 5.95 -3.82 9.98
CA ILE A 443 6.55 -3.46 8.69
C ILE A 443 7.77 -2.59 8.98
N SER A 444 8.97 -3.15 8.76
CA SER A 444 10.23 -2.43 8.95
C SER A 444 10.65 -1.73 7.66
N TYR A 445 10.94 -0.45 7.75
CA TYR A 445 11.28 0.40 6.61
C TYR A 445 12.08 1.63 7.05
N VAL A 446 12.56 2.40 6.08
CA VAL A 446 13.23 3.68 6.34
C VAL A 446 12.68 4.81 5.48
N SER A 447 12.08 4.54 4.34
CA SER A 447 11.44 5.52 3.47
C SER A 447 10.21 4.94 2.77
N CYS A 448 9.28 5.82 2.39
CA CYS A 448 8.11 5.55 1.57
C CYS A 448 7.88 6.78 0.66
N HIS A 449 6.75 6.85 -0.04
CA HIS A 449 6.40 8.01 -0.85
C HIS A 449 6.32 9.31 -0.04
N ASP A 450 5.87 9.22 1.24
CA ASP A 450 5.78 10.34 2.18
C ASP A 450 7.15 10.77 2.73
N ASN A 451 7.27 12.05 3.03
CA ASN A 451 8.45 12.68 3.60
C ASN A 451 9.69 12.58 2.66
N HIS A 452 10.88 12.83 3.20
CA HIS A 452 12.12 12.73 2.44
C HIS A 452 12.45 11.29 2.07
N THR A 453 12.97 11.07 0.87
CA THR A 453 13.64 9.81 0.55
C THR A 453 14.77 9.55 1.55
N LEU A 454 15.24 8.31 1.67
CA LEU A 454 16.40 8.04 2.54
C LEU A 454 17.61 8.89 2.13
N TRP A 455 17.87 9.00 0.81
CA TRP A 455 19.00 9.79 0.31
C TRP A 455 18.88 11.27 0.63
N ASP A 456 17.70 11.87 0.47
CA ASP A 456 17.47 13.28 0.79
C ASP A 456 17.62 13.53 2.29
N LYS A 457 17.05 12.68 3.15
CA LYS A 457 17.23 12.77 4.61
C LYS A 457 18.71 12.70 5.01
N LEU A 458 19.47 11.78 4.43
CA LEU A 458 20.91 11.68 4.70
C LEU A 458 21.67 12.89 4.15
N THR A 459 21.21 13.50 3.07
CA THR A 459 21.82 14.72 2.51
C THR A 459 21.66 15.92 3.44
N ILE A 460 20.53 16.03 4.12
CA ILE A 460 20.29 17.10 5.13
C ILE A 460 21.22 16.91 6.34
N THR A 461 21.41 15.67 6.81
CA THR A 461 22.11 15.38 8.07
C THR A 461 23.61 15.13 7.91
N THR A 462 24.11 14.88 6.70
CA THR A 462 25.50 14.48 6.44
C THR A 462 26.01 15.13 5.15
N GLY A 463 27.05 15.97 5.25
CA GLY A 463 27.62 16.70 4.12
C GLY A 463 28.45 15.85 3.15
N ASP A 464 29.15 14.80 3.63
CA ASP A 464 30.03 13.96 2.83
C ASP A 464 29.26 12.85 2.10
N GLU A 465 29.36 12.79 0.76
CA GLU A 465 28.65 11.81 -0.06
C GLU A 465 29.13 10.37 0.19
N ALA A 466 30.42 10.17 0.39
CA ALA A 466 30.95 8.83 0.66
C ALA A 466 30.45 8.30 2.01
N GLU A 467 30.30 9.17 3.00
CA GLU A 467 29.71 8.82 4.29
C GLU A 467 28.20 8.51 4.12
N ARG A 468 27.45 9.33 3.35
CA ARG A 468 26.01 9.05 3.06
C ARG A 468 25.80 7.69 2.41
N ARG A 469 26.67 7.29 1.47
CA ARG A 469 26.57 5.97 0.83
C ARG A 469 26.76 4.82 1.83
N LYS A 470 27.67 4.97 2.80
CA LYS A 470 27.82 3.99 3.90
C LYS A 470 26.59 3.97 4.81
N GLN A 471 26.06 5.15 5.16
CA GLN A 471 24.86 5.30 5.98
C GLN A 471 23.64 4.66 5.30
N ASN A 472 23.45 4.84 3.98
CA ASN A 472 22.39 4.17 3.23
C ASN A 472 22.51 2.65 3.30
N LYS A 473 23.71 2.09 3.05
CA LYS A 473 23.95 0.65 3.15
C LYS A 473 23.73 0.12 4.57
N LEU A 474 24.14 0.86 5.59
CA LEU A 474 23.92 0.48 7.00
C LEU A 474 22.42 0.52 7.35
N SER A 475 21.67 1.52 6.84
CA SER A 475 20.21 1.62 7.01
C SER A 475 19.51 0.38 6.45
N ALA A 476 19.84 0.01 5.19
CA ALA A 476 19.30 -1.17 4.55
C ALA A 476 19.65 -2.46 5.32
N ALA A 477 20.92 -2.60 5.77
CA ALA A 477 21.35 -3.75 6.55
C ALA A 477 20.55 -3.89 7.85
N ILE A 478 20.20 -2.79 8.52
CA ILE A 478 19.44 -2.83 9.77
C ILE A 478 17.99 -3.26 9.52
N TYR A 479 17.21 -2.53 8.69
CA TYR A 479 15.80 -2.88 8.55
C TYR A 479 15.59 -4.23 7.85
N MET A 480 16.49 -4.63 6.95
CA MET A 480 16.47 -5.97 6.35
C MET A 480 16.83 -7.08 7.33
N SER A 481 17.41 -6.75 8.49
CA SER A 481 17.70 -7.70 9.58
C SER A 481 16.60 -7.75 10.64
N CYS A 482 15.58 -6.89 10.56
CA CYS A 482 14.43 -6.96 11.45
C CYS A 482 13.55 -8.18 11.13
N GLN A 483 13.02 -8.82 12.17
CA GLN A 483 11.99 -9.84 11.99
C GLN A 483 10.69 -9.22 11.46
N GLY A 484 9.85 -10.02 10.80
CA GLY A 484 8.61 -9.59 10.21
C GLY A 484 8.74 -9.21 8.74
N ARG A 485 7.94 -8.23 8.32
CA ARG A 485 7.85 -7.75 6.94
C ARG A 485 8.80 -6.58 6.73
N VAL A 486 9.36 -6.48 5.54
CA VAL A 486 10.23 -5.37 5.17
C VAL A 486 9.68 -4.65 3.94
N PHE A 487 9.93 -3.35 3.88
CA PHE A 487 9.37 -2.49 2.87
C PHE A 487 10.44 -1.57 2.30
N ILE A 488 10.46 -1.41 0.99
CA ILE A 488 11.42 -0.63 0.21
C ILE A 488 10.65 0.37 -0.63
N TYR A 489 10.97 1.64 -0.53
CA TYR A 489 10.48 2.65 -1.47
C TYR A 489 11.22 2.54 -2.80
N SER A 490 10.49 2.55 -3.92
CA SER A 490 11.09 2.40 -5.26
C SER A 490 12.22 3.41 -5.49
N GLY A 491 13.41 2.88 -5.79
CA GLY A 491 14.60 3.68 -6.04
C GLY A 491 15.49 3.93 -4.83
N GLU A 492 15.11 3.51 -3.63
CA GLU A 492 15.98 3.59 -2.45
C GLU A 492 17.32 2.89 -2.71
N GLU A 493 17.28 1.77 -3.41
CA GLU A 493 18.42 0.92 -3.76
C GLU A 493 19.36 1.54 -4.82
N TYR A 494 18.94 2.62 -5.48
CA TYR A 494 19.81 3.39 -6.39
C TYR A 494 19.89 4.88 -6.03
N LEU A 495 19.65 5.20 -4.75
CA LEU A 495 19.80 6.54 -4.17
C LEU A 495 18.86 7.59 -4.80
N ARG A 496 17.60 7.21 -5.00
CA ARG A 496 16.56 8.11 -5.49
C ARG A 496 16.48 9.38 -4.64
N THR A 497 16.40 10.51 -5.33
CA THR A 497 16.20 11.84 -4.72
C THR A 497 14.95 12.50 -5.29
N LYS A 498 14.28 13.28 -4.48
CA LYS A 498 13.27 14.26 -4.85
C LYS A 498 13.77 15.69 -4.62
N ASN A 499 15.11 15.87 -4.74
CA ASN A 499 15.82 17.14 -4.57
C ASN A 499 15.55 17.82 -3.23
N GLY A 500 15.32 17.03 -2.16
CA GLY A 500 15.03 17.54 -0.83
C GLY A 500 13.57 17.91 -0.59
N GLU A 501 12.68 17.71 -1.55
CA GLU A 501 11.25 17.92 -1.35
C GLU A 501 10.63 16.77 -0.53
N HIS A 502 9.92 17.11 0.53
CA HIS A 502 9.33 16.14 1.46
C HIS A 502 7.87 15.79 1.16
N ASN A 503 7.17 16.64 0.38
CA ASN A 503 5.76 16.43 0.04
C ASN A 503 5.53 16.75 -1.43
N THR A 504 5.54 15.71 -2.28
CA THR A 504 5.52 15.85 -3.74
C THR A 504 4.24 15.33 -4.39
N PHE A 505 3.15 15.17 -3.62
CA PHE A 505 1.92 14.47 -4.04
C PHE A 505 1.29 15.04 -5.33
N ASN A 506 1.43 16.34 -5.59
CA ASN A 506 0.89 17.03 -6.77
C ASN A 506 1.96 17.86 -7.51
N MET A 507 3.25 17.57 -7.25
CA MET A 507 4.35 18.21 -7.96
C MET A 507 4.55 17.57 -9.35
N PRO A 508 5.25 18.25 -10.28
CA PRO A 508 5.45 17.72 -11.62
C PRO A 508 6.02 16.31 -11.65
N ILE A 509 5.53 15.49 -12.57
CA ILE A 509 5.98 14.10 -12.74
C ILE A 509 7.49 14.00 -12.99
N GLY A 510 8.12 15.00 -13.60
CA GLY A 510 9.57 15.05 -13.78
C GLY A 510 10.39 14.95 -12.50
N LEU A 511 9.86 15.45 -11.35
CA LEU A 511 10.45 15.29 -10.03
C LEU A 511 10.15 13.91 -9.43
N ASN A 512 8.96 13.38 -9.71
CA ASN A 512 8.45 12.16 -9.11
C ASN A 512 8.81 10.88 -9.87
N LYS A 513 9.12 10.94 -11.19
CA LYS A 513 9.45 9.75 -11.97
C LYS A 513 10.62 8.96 -11.39
N MET A 514 10.61 7.66 -11.58
CA MET A 514 11.78 6.82 -11.32
C MET A 514 12.86 7.16 -12.35
N ASP A 515 13.97 7.73 -11.90
CA ASP A 515 15.15 8.02 -12.76
C ASP A 515 15.98 6.74 -12.93
N TRP A 516 15.74 6.03 -14.02
CA TRP A 516 16.39 4.76 -14.31
C TRP A 516 17.90 4.89 -14.61
N GLU A 517 18.41 6.07 -14.97
CA GLU A 517 19.84 6.28 -15.16
C GLU A 517 20.63 6.13 -13.85
N LEU A 518 19.99 6.39 -12.71
CA LEU A 518 20.59 6.17 -11.40
C LEU A 518 20.94 4.71 -11.12
N THR A 519 20.30 3.75 -11.79
CA THR A 519 20.63 2.31 -11.67
C THR A 519 22.01 2.00 -12.22
N GLU A 520 22.41 2.63 -13.33
CA GLU A 520 23.76 2.51 -13.89
C GLU A 520 24.78 3.25 -13.04
N LYS A 521 24.48 4.51 -12.67
CA LYS A 521 25.35 5.36 -11.86
C LYS A 521 25.64 4.73 -10.49
N ASN A 522 24.66 4.06 -9.88
CA ASN A 522 24.73 3.49 -8.53
C ASN A 522 24.65 1.95 -8.54
N LYS A 523 25.17 1.29 -9.57
CA LYS A 523 25.12 -0.17 -9.73
C LYS A 523 25.68 -0.96 -8.53
N ASP A 524 26.63 -0.39 -7.80
CA ASP A 524 27.17 -0.99 -6.59
C ASP A 524 26.13 -1.02 -5.43
N MET A 525 25.27 0.01 -5.35
CA MET A 525 24.18 0.05 -4.40
C MET A 525 23.09 -0.97 -4.78
N VAL A 526 22.68 -1.00 -6.05
CA VAL A 526 21.71 -1.98 -6.56
C VAL A 526 22.21 -3.41 -6.29
N SER A 527 23.49 -3.70 -6.60
CA SER A 527 24.08 -5.02 -6.33
C SER A 527 24.08 -5.36 -4.85
N PHE A 528 24.35 -4.39 -3.99
CA PHE A 528 24.31 -4.59 -2.55
C PHE A 528 22.89 -4.92 -2.05
N TYR A 529 21.86 -4.21 -2.50
CA TYR A 529 20.47 -4.52 -2.13
C TYR A 529 20.03 -5.90 -2.63
N LYS A 530 20.37 -6.27 -3.88
CA LYS A 530 20.12 -7.63 -4.41
C LYS A 530 20.76 -8.72 -3.55
N GLU A 531 22.02 -8.53 -3.14
CA GLU A 531 22.74 -9.45 -2.27
C GLU A 531 22.10 -9.55 -0.88
N LEU A 532 21.72 -8.42 -0.29
CA LEU A 532 21.09 -8.35 1.02
C LEU A 532 19.71 -9.03 1.05
N ILE A 533 18.90 -8.79 0.01
CA ILE A 533 17.61 -9.45 -0.20
C ILE A 533 17.80 -10.96 -0.34
N GLY A 534 18.77 -11.39 -1.16
CA GLY A 534 19.11 -12.81 -1.33
C GLY A 534 19.50 -13.46 -0.02
N LEU A 535 20.36 -12.81 0.76
CA LEU A 535 20.81 -13.33 2.06
C LEU A 535 19.65 -13.40 3.07
N ARG A 536 18.76 -12.39 3.11
CA ARG A 536 17.59 -12.42 4.00
C ARG A 536 16.70 -13.64 3.72
N LYS A 537 16.50 -14.01 2.46
CA LYS A 537 15.69 -15.19 2.08
C LYS A 537 16.25 -16.50 2.63
N GLU A 538 17.55 -16.59 2.81
CA GLU A 538 18.23 -17.75 3.40
C GLU A 538 18.25 -17.72 4.93
N MET A 539 18.04 -16.55 5.56
CA MET A 539 18.03 -16.37 7.00
C MET A 539 16.64 -16.60 7.61
N THR A 540 16.27 -17.87 7.75
CA THR A 540 14.93 -18.27 8.24
C THR A 540 14.59 -17.72 9.62
N GLY A 541 15.57 -17.43 10.47
CA GLY A 541 15.36 -16.81 11.79
C GLY A 541 14.86 -15.36 11.71
N LEU A 542 15.17 -14.65 10.61
CA LEU A 542 14.63 -13.31 10.34
C LEU A 542 13.21 -13.35 9.72
N CYS A 543 12.89 -14.43 9.00
CA CYS A 543 11.62 -14.63 8.33
C CYS A 543 10.60 -15.41 9.18
N ASP A 544 10.97 -15.85 10.38
CA ASP A 544 10.09 -16.57 11.31
C ASP A 544 8.96 -15.64 11.79
N LYS A 545 7.72 -16.07 11.60
CA LYS A 545 6.49 -15.35 11.97
C LYS A 545 5.80 -15.96 13.19
N SER A 546 6.43 -16.95 13.83
CA SER A 546 5.89 -17.64 15.01
C SER A 546 5.96 -16.77 16.27
N LYS A 547 5.19 -17.14 17.27
CA LYS A 547 5.21 -16.46 18.60
C LYS A 547 6.57 -16.54 19.32
N THR A 548 7.42 -17.49 18.91
CA THR A 548 8.77 -17.68 19.45
C THR A 548 9.87 -17.10 18.57
N ALA A 549 9.51 -16.38 17.52
CA ALA A 549 10.47 -15.83 16.55
C ALA A 549 11.58 -15.01 17.22
N LYS A 550 11.25 -14.21 18.24
CA LYS A 550 12.22 -13.40 19.00
C LYS A 550 13.37 -14.23 19.60
N ASP A 551 13.13 -15.50 19.91
CA ASP A 551 14.16 -16.39 20.51
C ASP A 551 15.24 -16.78 19.49
N ASN A 552 15.03 -16.52 18.20
CA ASN A 552 16.02 -16.73 17.14
C ASN A 552 17.11 -15.65 17.11
N ILE A 553 16.92 -14.52 17.80
CA ILE A 553 17.89 -13.42 17.83
C ILE A 553 18.43 -13.25 19.26
N THR A 554 19.76 -13.26 19.40
CA THR A 554 20.43 -13.08 20.69
C THR A 554 21.58 -12.09 20.56
N THR A 555 21.61 -11.07 21.38
CA THR A 555 22.70 -10.09 21.41
C THR A 555 23.95 -10.68 22.05
N PHE A 556 25.13 -10.51 21.44
CA PHE A 556 26.42 -10.94 21.99
C PHE A 556 27.39 -9.76 22.21
N VAL A 557 27.18 -8.60 21.58
CA VAL A 557 27.90 -7.36 21.88
C VAL A 557 26.96 -6.18 21.74
N LYS A 558 26.99 -5.26 22.69
CA LYS A 558 26.25 -4.01 22.66
C LYS A 558 27.03 -2.90 23.37
N GLU A 559 27.32 -1.83 22.64
CA GLU A 559 27.91 -0.57 23.11
C GLU A 559 27.19 0.57 22.38
N GLU A 560 27.35 1.80 22.83
CA GLU A 560 26.81 2.96 22.11
C GLU A 560 27.33 3.01 20.67
N GLY A 561 26.41 2.93 19.69
CA GLY A 561 26.74 2.87 18.26
C GLY A 561 27.26 1.53 17.76
N LEU A 562 27.29 0.48 18.58
CA LEU A 562 27.73 -0.86 18.19
C LEU A 562 26.75 -1.92 18.69
N LEU A 563 26.25 -2.75 17.77
CA LEU A 563 25.35 -3.86 18.08
C LEU A 563 25.74 -5.11 17.30
N GLY A 564 25.92 -6.22 17.97
CA GLY A 564 26.13 -7.51 17.33
C GLY A 564 25.13 -8.55 17.84
N VAL A 565 24.45 -9.20 16.92
CA VAL A 565 23.45 -10.22 17.21
C VAL A 565 23.77 -11.53 16.52
N LYS A 566 23.38 -12.62 17.16
CA LYS A 566 23.37 -13.97 16.63
C LYS A 566 21.97 -14.32 16.17
N VAL A 567 21.83 -14.82 14.94
CA VAL A 567 20.59 -15.28 14.33
C VAL A 567 20.64 -16.80 14.20
N ALA A 568 19.71 -17.48 14.84
CA ALA A 568 19.53 -18.92 14.69
C ALA A 568 18.58 -19.22 13.53
N ASN A 569 19.04 -20.02 12.57
CA ASN A 569 18.27 -20.42 11.39
C ASN A 569 17.88 -21.89 11.50
N LYS A 570 16.59 -22.18 11.30
CA LYS A 570 16.01 -23.53 11.31
C LYS A 570 15.53 -23.90 9.91
N GLU A 571 15.65 -25.18 9.56
CA GLU A 571 15.05 -25.70 8.34
C GLU A 571 13.52 -25.56 8.40
N THR A 572 12.92 -25.06 7.32
CA THR A 572 11.48 -24.91 7.14
C THR A 572 11.03 -25.76 5.96
N SER A 573 9.71 -25.83 5.71
CA SER A 573 9.16 -26.48 4.50
C SER A 573 9.55 -25.77 3.20
N LEU A 574 9.93 -24.50 3.28
CA LEU A 574 10.23 -23.65 2.12
C LEU A 574 11.74 -23.43 1.93
N VAL A 575 12.50 -23.38 3.01
CA VAL A 575 13.92 -22.98 2.98
C VAL A 575 14.77 -23.90 3.85
N LYS A 576 15.86 -24.41 3.26
CA LYS A 576 16.94 -25.07 3.99
C LYS A 576 18.11 -24.11 4.11
N PRO A 577 18.35 -23.51 5.29
CA PRO A 577 19.39 -22.50 5.46
C PRO A 577 20.78 -23.08 5.24
N VAL A 578 21.65 -22.36 4.53
CA VAL A 578 23.05 -22.71 4.35
C VAL A 578 23.80 -22.66 5.69
N TYR A 579 23.49 -21.66 6.50
CA TYR A 579 24.11 -21.45 7.82
C TYR A 579 23.07 -21.58 8.91
N LYS A 580 23.24 -22.54 9.83
CA LYS A 580 22.36 -22.74 10.99
C LYS A 580 22.45 -21.60 12.00
N GLU A 581 23.54 -20.87 11.99
CA GLU A 581 23.78 -19.70 12.83
C GLU A 581 24.51 -18.64 12.01
N ALA A 582 24.09 -17.40 12.13
CA ALA A 582 24.74 -16.26 11.53
C ALA A 582 24.96 -15.16 12.58
N LEU A 583 26.00 -14.35 12.40
CA LEU A 583 26.22 -13.14 13.17
C LEU A 583 25.98 -11.93 12.28
N ILE A 584 25.29 -10.94 12.82
CA ILE A 584 25.07 -9.65 12.17
C ILE A 584 25.60 -8.58 13.12
N ILE A 585 26.49 -7.70 12.63
CA ILE A 585 27.16 -6.69 13.45
C ILE A 585 26.98 -5.34 12.77
N PHE A 586 26.47 -4.35 13.49
CA PHE A 586 26.29 -2.96 13.05
C PHE A 586 27.23 -2.06 13.85
N ASN A 587 28.08 -1.29 13.16
CA ASN A 587 28.89 -0.24 13.72
C ASN A 587 28.51 1.11 13.09
N ALA A 588 27.80 1.95 13.82
CA ALA A 588 27.44 3.30 13.41
C ALA A 588 28.48 4.35 13.86
N ASN A 589 29.46 3.97 14.67
CA ASN A 589 30.58 4.86 15.00
C ASN A 589 31.39 5.18 13.74
N LYS A 590 32.03 6.34 13.69
CA LYS A 590 32.94 6.69 12.59
C LYS A 590 34.27 5.93 12.65
N GLU A 591 34.65 5.47 13.83
CA GLU A 591 35.90 4.74 14.10
C GLU A 591 35.75 3.24 13.87
N GLU A 592 36.87 2.60 13.54
CA GLU A 592 37.00 1.14 13.52
C GLU A 592 36.83 0.57 14.95
N LYS A 593 36.11 -0.53 15.07
CA LYS A 593 35.97 -1.29 16.32
C LYS A 593 36.55 -2.69 16.16
N THR A 594 37.08 -3.24 17.23
CA THR A 594 37.54 -4.66 17.31
C THR A 594 36.57 -5.40 18.20
N ILE A 595 35.98 -6.48 17.71
CA ILE A 595 34.92 -7.22 18.38
C ILE A 595 35.40 -8.65 18.62
N THR A 596 35.17 -9.17 19.83
CA THR A 596 35.34 -10.58 20.14
C THR A 596 34.09 -11.32 19.66
N LEU A 597 34.28 -12.31 18.80
CA LEU A 597 33.20 -13.16 18.29
C LEU A 597 32.85 -14.28 19.26
N PRO A 598 31.59 -14.76 19.28
CA PRO A 598 31.26 -16.04 19.89
C PRO A 598 32.13 -17.18 19.34
N GLU A 599 32.30 -18.25 20.13
CA GLU A 599 33.10 -19.42 19.72
C GLU A 599 32.62 -20.01 18.39
N GLY A 600 33.53 -20.17 17.44
CA GLY A 600 33.24 -20.73 16.12
C GLY A 600 34.21 -20.28 15.04
N LYS A 601 34.03 -20.85 13.84
CA LYS A 601 34.63 -20.38 12.60
C LYS A 601 33.55 -19.80 11.73
N TYR A 602 33.77 -18.62 11.20
CA TYR A 602 32.76 -17.85 10.45
C TYR A 602 33.28 -17.49 9.07
N LYS A 603 32.44 -17.62 8.07
CA LYS A 603 32.66 -17.09 6.72
C LYS A 603 32.03 -15.70 6.62
N LEU A 604 32.78 -14.74 6.06
CA LEU A 604 32.26 -13.41 5.76
C LEU A 604 31.28 -13.48 4.60
N LEU A 605 30.03 -13.11 4.82
CA LEU A 605 28.96 -13.10 3.81
C LEU A 605 28.78 -11.71 3.18
N ILE A 606 28.59 -10.69 4.00
CA ILE A 606 28.46 -9.30 3.56
C ILE A 606 29.36 -8.39 4.42
N ASN A 607 30.01 -7.44 3.74
CA ASN A 607 30.65 -6.29 4.33
C ASN A 607 30.26 -5.05 3.54
N THR A 608 29.51 -4.12 4.13
CA THR A 608 28.92 -2.98 3.42
C THR A 608 29.94 -2.00 2.84
N VAL A 609 31.21 -2.08 3.25
CA VAL A 609 32.30 -1.21 2.76
C VAL A 609 33.18 -1.91 1.73
N LYS A 610 33.32 -3.23 1.79
CA LYS A 610 34.15 -4.00 0.85
C LYS A 610 33.35 -4.40 -0.41
N LYS A 611 34.01 -4.45 -1.57
CA LYS A 611 33.44 -4.98 -2.81
C LYS A 611 33.29 -6.51 -2.74
N ASN A 612 32.31 -7.06 -3.47
CA ASN A 612 31.99 -8.50 -3.44
C ASN A 612 33.17 -9.41 -3.74
N ASN A 613 33.99 -9.06 -4.71
CA ASN A 613 35.20 -9.80 -5.11
C ASN A 613 36.35 -9.77 -4.08
N GLU A 614 36.26 -8.99 -3.00
CA GLU A 614 37.23 -8.94 -1.91
C GLU A 614 36.84 -9.80 -0.70
N ARG A 615 35.74 -10.56 -0.81
CA ARG A 615 35.13 -11.34 0.30
C ARG A 615 35.34 -12.85 0.20
N ASP A 616 35.77 -13.34 -0.98
CA ASP A 616 35.87 -14.78 -1.22
C ASP A 616 36.87 -15.41 -0.24
N ASP A 617 36.32 -16.40 0.55
CA ASP A 617 37.04 -17.26 1.50
C ASP A 617 37.66 -16.60 2.75
N ILE A 618 37.19 -15.39 3.14
CA ILE A 618 37.61 -14.82 4.41
C ILE A 618 36.96 -15.62 5.56
N LEU A 619 37.81 -16.40 6.27
CA LEU A 619 37.45 -17.10 7.51
C LEU A 619 37.91 -16.29 8.72
N VAL A 620 37.04 -16.16 9.70
CA VAL A 620 37.30 -15.39 10.93
C VAL A 620 37.02 -16.27 12.15
N SER A 621 37.87 -16.16 13.16
CA SER A 621 37.66 -16.71 14.48
C SER A 621 38.12 -15.70 15.51
N ASP A 622 37.66 -15.82 16.73
CA ASP A 622 38.04 -15.04 17.92
C ASP A 622 37.72 -13.53 17.82
N LYS A 623 38.35 -12.77 16.92
CA LYS A 623 38.20 -11.32 16.82
C LYS A 623 38.08 -10.88 15.38
N ILE A 624 37.25 -9.84 15.14
CA ILE A 624 37.13 -9.18 13.86
C ILE A 624 37.19 -7.64 14.02
N LYS A 625 37.79 -6.99 13.05
CA LYS A 625 37.72 -5.52 12.90
C LYS A 625 36.56 -5.14 12.01
N ILE A 626 35.76 -4.18 12.45
CA ILE A 626 34.68 -3.58 11.67
C ILE A 626 34.92 -2.10 11.50
N ASN A 627 34.98 -1.65 10.26
CA ASN A 627 35.17 -0.25 9.93
C ASN A 627 34.03 0.61 10.48
N GLY A 628 34.24 1.95 10.51
CA GLY A 628 33.18 2.88 10.85
C GLY A 628 32.05 2.87 9.81
N ILE A 629 30.81 3.07 10.26
CA ILE A 629 29.57 3.12 9.50
C ILE A 629 29.46 1.89 8.59
N THR A 630 29.42 0.71 9.19
CA THR A 630 29.50 -0.59 8.49
C THR A 630 28.60 -1.63 9.14
N ALA A 631 28.04 -2.52 8.31
CA ALA A 631 27.48 -3.79 8.76
C ALA A 631 28.29 -4.98 8.25
N LEU A 632 28.42 -6.03 9.08
CA LEU A 632 28.99 -7.33 8.73
C LEU A 632 27.97 -8.44 8.92
N PHE A 633 27.92 -9.36 7.98
CA PHE A 633 27.16 -10.60 8.08
C PHE A 633 28.13 -11.77 7.97
N LEU A 634 28.08 -12.67 8.93
CA LEU A 634 28.98 -13.81 9.07
C LEU A 634 28.16 -15.09 9.23
N GLY A 635 28.44 -16.11 8.41
CA GLY A 635 27.82 -17.44 8.52
C GLY A 635 28.72 -18.39 9.29
N LYS A 636 28.20 -19.10 10.32
CA LYS A 636 28.95 -20.10 11.10
C LYS A 636 29.16 -21.36 10.27
N MET A 637 30.42 -21.78 10.14
CA MET A 637 30.84 -22.97 9.40
C MET A 637 30.54 -24.27 10.16
#